data_b6ed7bc952bf4cc147c5c266367d2ee7
#
_entry.id   b6ed7bc952bf4cc147c5c266367d2ee7
#
_cell.length_a   1.000
_cell.length_b   1.000
_cell.length_c   1.000
_cell.angle_alpha   90.00
_cell.angle_beta   90.00
_cell.angle_gamma   90.00
#
_symmetry.space_group_name_H-M   'P 1'
#
loop_
_entity.id
_entity.type
_entity.pdbx_description
1 polymer ?
#
loop_
_entity_poly.entity_id
_entity_poly.type
_entity_poly.pdbx_seq_one_letter_code
_entity_poly.pdbx_strand_id
1 'polypeptide(L)'
;DTDKIMSIANRILRNNGKMVLFAQQPFTTELISKQIANVPFNYCMIWKKDHFANSLIAKKAPLNYYEDVLVFSKTHDFEGIHPLRPYFKNVLEYIGLKKKTIVEEIGQSADHCFRVDSSQFSLCTEKTYNKIIEVYGIDKMEGYRTFADISTESAGLNSTFNIWEGGKFKSNVLEYKKDYDGLHPTQKPILLLEDLIKTFSNKNDLVVDLTMGSGSTGIACMNTNRNFIGIELDETYFNISKKR
;
A
#
# COMPACT_ATOMS: atom_id res chain seq x y z
N ASP A 1 -11.84 15.72 -11.27
CA ASP A 1 -11.00 16.67 -10.50
C ASP A 1 -9.96 15.86 -9.72
N THR A 2 -8.73 15.85 -10.22
CA THR A 2 -7.60 15.06 -9.69
C THR A 2 -7.17 15.53 -8.29
N ASP A 3 -7.29 16.82 -7.99
CA ASP A 3 -6.95 17.36 -6.66
C ASP A 3 -7.92 16.83 -5.58
N LYS A 4 -9.20 16.63 -5.93
CA LYS A 4 -10.17 16.01 -5.02
C LYS A 4 -9.84 14.54 -4.74
N ILE A 5 -9.37 13.79 -5.72
CA ILE A 5 -8.98 12.39 -5.53
C ILE A 5 -7.86 12.30 -4.48
N MET A 6 -6.81 13.12 -4.61
CA MET A 6 -5.70 13.14 -3.65
C MET A 6 -6.15 13.56 -2.25
N SER A 7 -7.03 14.57 -2.15
CA SER A 7 -7.59 15.01 -0.86
C SER A 7 -8.44 13.92 -0.20
N ILE A 8 -9.28 13.22 -0.97
CA ILE A 8 -10.08 12.09 -0.47
C ILE A 8 -9.14 10.96 0.01
N ALA A 9 -8.17 10.58 -0.81
CA ALA A 9 -7.19 9.55 -0.46
C ALA A 9 -6.46 9.88 0.86
N ASN A 10 -5.99 11.12 1.01
CA ASN A 10 -5.35 11.56 2.25
C ASN A 10 -6.27 11.43 3.47
N ARG A 11 -7.56 11.71 3.32
CA ARG A 11 -8.53 11.65 4.41
C ARG A 11 -8.92 10.23 4.80
N ILE A 12 -9.15 9.34 3.82
CA ILE A 12 -9.78 8.02 4.08
C ILE A 12 -8.77 6.86 4.17
N LEU A 13 -7.59 6.99 3.55
CA LEU A 13 -6.58 5.94 3.65
C LEU A 13 -6.01 5.88 5.07
N ARG A 14 -5.87 4.66 5.58
CA ARG A 14 -5.02 4.43 6.75
C ARG A 14 -3.55 4.69 6.41
N ASN A 15 -2.71 4.89 7.40
CA ASN A 15 -1.26 4.97 7.19
C ASN A 15 -0.77 3.73 6.43
N ASN A 16 0.07 3.93 5.43
CA ASN A 16 0.53 2.92 4.46
C ASN A 16 -0.57 2.27 3.61
N GLY A 17 -1.81 2.72 3.72
CA GLY A 17 -2.89 2.33 2.81
C GLY A 17 -2.54 2.70 1.36
N LYS A 18 -3.02 1.92 0.42
CA LYS A 18 -2.73 2.09 -1.00
C LYS A 18 -3.91 2.71 -1.75
N MET A 19 -3.60 3.64 -2.64
CA MET A 19 -4.49 4.07 -3.70
C MET A 19 -3.95 3.54 -5.02
N VAL A 20 -4.80 2.83 -5.77
CA VAL A 20 -4.45 2.25 -7.07
C VAL A 20 -5.35 2.88 -8.13
N LEU A 21 -4.76 3.50 -9.14
CA LEU A 21 -5.47 4.19 -10.21
C LEU A 21 -5.10 3.62 -11.57
N PHE A 22 -6.10 3.30 -12.38
CA PHE A 22 -5.90 2.96 -13.79
C PHE A 22 -5.85 4.23 -14.62
N ALA A 23 -4.86 4.35 -15.48
CA ALA A 23 -4.66 5.53 -16.32
C ALA A 23 -4.02 5.19 -17.68
N GLN A 24 -4.01 6.17 -18.56
CA GLN A 24 -3.26 6.19 -19.82
C GLN A 24 -2.72 7.60 -20.06
N GLN A 25 -1.62 7.71 -20.80
CA GLN A 25 -1.09 9.01 -21.18
C GLN A 25 -2.11 9.83 -21.99
N PRO A 26 -2.20 11.14 -21.78
CA PRO A 26 -1.41 12.01 -20.88
C PRO A 26 -1.90 12.04 -19.42
N PHE A 27 -3.04 11.40 -19.12
CA PHE A 27 -3.67 11.43 -17.78
C PHE A 27 -2.79 10.80 -16.70
N THR A 28 -2.00 9.78 -17.05
CA THR A 28 -0.97 9.20 -16.16
C THR A 28 -0.03 10.28 -15.62
N THR A 29 0.52 11.11 -16.50
CA THR A 29 1.42 12.20 -16.12
C THR A 29 0.72 13.24 -15.25
N GLU A 30 -0.52 13.60 -15.57
CA GLU A 30 -1.33 14.53 -14.77
C GLU A 30 -1.52 14.00 -13.34
N LEU A 31 -1.95 12.75 -13.17
CA LEU A 31 -2.16 12.13 -11.87
C LEU A 31 -0.88 12.11 -11.03
N ILE A 32 0.25 11.74 -11.62
CA ILE A 32 1.54 11.71 -10.92
C ILE A 32 1.97 13.13 -10.51
N SER A 33 1.76 14.14 -11.37
CA SER A 33 2.13 15.53 -11.06
C SER A 33 1.28 16.15 -9.94
N LYS A 34 0.10 15.60 -9.68
CA LYS A 34 -0.85 16.06 -8.64
C LYS A 34 -0.68 15.34 -7.30
N GLN A 35 0.36 14.51 -7.16
CA GLN A 35 0.65 13.87 -5.88
C GLN A 35 0.83 14.91 -4.77
N ILE A 36 0.47 14.54 -3.56
CA ILE A 36 0.66 15.38 -2.37
C ILE A 36 1.64 14.71 -1.39
N ALA A 37 2.25 15.49 -0.52
CA ALA A 37 3.30 15.00 0.40
C ALA A 37 2.87 13.77 1.20
N ASN A 38 1.60 13.73 1.65
CA ASN A 38 1.07 12.60 2.43
C ASN A 38 0.58 11.41 1.60
N VAL A 39 0.46 11.56 0.28
CA VAL A 39 0.04 10.49 -0.64
C VAL A 39 0.95 10.52 -1.87
N PRO A 40 2.26 10.25 -1.71
CA PRO A 40 3.20 10.25 -2.82
C PRO A 40 2.95 9.10 -3.78
N PHE A 41 3.33 9.31 -5.04
CA PHE A 41 3.45 8.26 -6.03
C PHE A 41 4.60 7.32 -5.66
N ASN A 42 4.35 6.01 -5.72
CA ASN A 42 5.36 5.00 -5.43
C ASN A 42 5.97 4.40 -6.71
N TYR A 43 5.12 3.81 -7.54
CA TYR A 43 5.53 3.17 -8.79
C TYR A 43 4.33 2.93 -9.71
N CYS A 44 4.65 2.65 -10.97
CA CYS A 44 3.70 2.23 -11.98
C CYS A 44 3.85 0.72 -12.25
N MET A 45 2.71 0.04 -12.35
CA MET A 45 2.60 -1.30 -12.94
C MET A 45 1.87 -1.15 -14.27
N ILE A 46 1.90 -2.19 -15.10
CA ILE A 46 1.25 -2.20 -16.42
C ILE A 46 0.28 -3.38 -16.47
N TRP A 47 -0.99 -3.10 -16.73
CA TRP A 47 -1.90 -4.15 -17.14
C TRP A 47 -1.83 -4.33 -18.65
N LYS A 48 -1.24 -5.44 -19.09
CA LYS A 48 -1.21 -5.87 -20.48
C LYS A 48 -2.51 -6.60 -20.82
N LYS A 49 -3.21 -6.09 -21.82
CA LYS A 49 -4.48 -6.61 -22.30
C LYS A 49 -4.27 -7.69 -23.35
N ASP A 50 -5.23 -8.59 -23.51
CA ASP A 50 -5.29 -9.55 -24.60
C ASP A 50 -5.86 -8.94 -25.89
N HIS A 51 -6.48 -7.76 -25.82
CA HIS A 51 -7.07 -7.08 -26.97
C HIS A 51 -6.82 -5.56 -26.89
N PHE A 52 -6.72 -4.93 -28.06
CA PHE A 52 -6.46 -3.49 -28.17
C PHE A 52 -7.66 -2.62 -27.77
N ALA A 53 -7.37 -1.37 -27.50
CA ALA A 53 -8.32 -0.27 -27.43
C ALA A 53 -8.05 0.74 -28.56
N ASN A 54 -9.05 1.58 -28.85
CA ASN A 54 -8.96 2.68 -29.83
C ASN A 54 -8.78 2.24 -31.29
N SER A 55 -9.55 1.25 -31.75
CA SER A 55 -9.52 0.77 -33.15
C SER A 55 -9.65 1.88 -34.19
N LEU A 56 -10.33 2.97 -33.88
CA LEU A 56 -10.55 4.11 -34.79
C LEU A 56 -9.26 4.82 -35.22
N ILE A 57 -8.19 4.69 -34.45
CA ILE A 57 -6.89 5.31 -34.76
C ILE A 57 -5.90 4.34 -35.43
N ALA A 58 -6.28 3.12 -35.72
CA ALA A 58 -5.40 2.08 -36.23
C ALA A 58 -4.56 2.46 -37.48
N LYS A 59 -5.08 3.38 -38.30
CA LYS A 59 -4.38 3.90 -39.48
C LYS A 59 -3.54 5.16 -39.22
N LYS A 60 -3.57 5.69 -38.00
CA LYS A 60 -2.92 6.97 -37.64
C LYS A 60 -1.88 6.82 -36.51
N ALA A 61 -2.05 5.82 -35.64
CA ALA A 61 -1.19 5.58 -34.48
C ALA A 61 -1.23 4.11 -34.06
N PRO A 62 -0.23 3.63 -33.29
CA PRO A 62 -0.26 2.31 -32.68
C PRO A 62 -1.52 2.12 -31.81
N LEU A 63 -2.07 0.90 -31.83
CA LEU A 63 -3.16 0.51 -30.96
C LEU A 63 -2.65 0.25 -29.53
N ASN A 64 -3.48 0.57 -28.55
CA ASN A 64 -3.08 0.46 -27.15
C ASN A 64 -3.48 -0.91 -26.58
N TYR A 65 -2.47 -1.67 -26.13
CA TYR A 65 -2.60 -3.00 -25.52
C TYR A 65 -2.35 -2.99 -24.00
N TYR A 66 -2.24 -1.84 -23.35
CA TYR A 66 -2.02 -1.77 -21.91
C TYR A 66 -2.75 -0.61 -21.24
N GLU A 67 -2.83 -0.66 -19.94
CA GLU A 67 -3.15 0.47 -19.07
C GLU A 67 -2.10 0.57 -17.98
N ASP A 68 -1.77 1.82 -17.61
CA ASP A 68 -0.96 2.12 -16.44
C ASP A 68 -1.76 1.84 -15.18
N VAL A 69 -1.12 1.23 -14.19
CA VAL A 69 -1.67 0.96 -12.86
C VAL A 69 -0.78 1.72 -11.87
N LEU A 70 -1.22 2.91 -11.51
CA LEU A 70 -0.46 3.82 -10.66
C LEU A 70 -0.70 3.48 -9.19
N VAL A 71 0.36 3.30 -8.43
CA VAL A 71 0.29 2.99 -7.00
C VAL A 71 0.81 4.18 -6.20
N PHE A 72 -0.06 4.69 -5.32
CA PHE A 72 0.24 5.71 -4.33
C PHE A 72 0.09 5.11 -2.95
N SER A 73 0.80 5.65 -1.95
CA SER A 73 0.65 5.21 -0.56
C SER A 73 0.44 6.39 0.35
N LYS A 74 -0.49 6.28 1.30
CA LYS A 74 -0.53 7.25 2.38
C LYS A 74 0.69 7.08 3.26
N THR A 75 1.46 8.15 3.42
CA THR A 75 2.57 8.20 4.39
C THR A 75 2.04 8.46 5.80
N HIS A 76 2.93 8.39 6.80
CA HIS A 76 2.57 8.77 8.15
C HIS A 76 2.31 10.27 8.26
N ASP A 77 1.34 10.64 9.08
CA ASP A 77 1.02 12.05 9.40
C ASP A 77 2.11 12.74 10.26
N PHE A 78 3.23 12.06 10.52
CA PHE A 78 4.33 12.53 11.36
C PHE A 78 5.59 12.80 10.51
N GLU A 79 5.54 13.75 9.58
CA GLU A 79 6.72 14.26 8.83
C GLU A 79 7.76 13.19 8.41
N GLY A 80 7.31 11.97 8.11
CA GLY A 80 8.18 10.85 7.76
C GLY A 80 8.96 10.22 8.93
N ILE A 81 8.65 10.58 10.17
CA ILE A 81 9.30 10.03 11.37
C ILE A 81 8.54 8.77 11.81
N HIS A 82 9.25 7.63 11.91
CA HIS A 82 8.66 6.40 12.44
C HIS A 82 8.24 6.59 13.90
N PRO A 83 6.99 6.30 14.31
CA PRO A 83 6.47 6.60 15.67
C PRO A 83 7.26 5.96 16.81
N LEU A 84 7.95 4.85 16.57
CA LEU A 84 8.81 4.23 17.59
C LEU A 84 10.19 4.90 17.74
N ARG A 85 10.55 5.85 16.88
CA ARG A 85 11.86 6.56 17.03
C ARG A 85 12.00 7.30 18.36
N PRO A 86 10.99 8.04 18.87
CA PRO A 86 11.07 8.64 20.19
C PRO A 86 11.28 7.60 21.31
N TYR A 87 10.59 6.47 21.23
CA TYR A 87 10.77 5.39 22.20
C TYR A 87 12.21 4.85 22.19
N PHE A 88 12.75 4.51 21.01
CA PHE A 88 14.14 4.03 20.91
C PHE A 88 15.19 5.10 21.22
N LYS A 89 14.85 6.39 21.08
CA LYS A 89 15.69 7.49 21.56
C LYS A 89 15.76 7.48 23.08
N ASN A 90 14.63 7.31 23.77
CA ASN A 90 14.59 7.16 25.24
C ASN A 90 15.37 5.91 25.69
N VAL A 91 15.29 4.80 24.95
CA VAL A 91 16.10 3.59 25.22
C VAL A 91 17.58 3.90 25.10
N LEU A 92 18.03 4.63 24.08
CA LEU A 92 19.43 5.05 23.94
C LEU A 92 19.89 5.93 25.10
N GLU A 93 19.07 6.89 25.50
CA GLU A 93 19.35 7.79 26.63
C GLU A 93 19.44 7.02 27.94
N TYR A 94 18.55 6.05 28.16
CA TYR A 94 18.58 5.17 29.35
C TYR A 94 19.85 4.31 29.40
N ILE A 95 20.25 3.71 28.26
CA ILE A 95 21.47 2.89 28.16
C ILE A 95 22.73 3.75 28.35
N GLY A 96 22.71 5.02 27.90
CA GLY A 96 23.82 5.96 28.05
C GLY A 96 25.06 5.64 27.21
N LEU A 97 24.96 4.71 26.26
CA LEU A 97 26.05 4.30 25.38
C LEU A 97 25.83 4.78 23.95
N LYS A 98 26.91 4.91 23.18
CA LYS A 98 26.82 5.20 21.75
C LYS A 98 26.26 3.98 21.00
N LYS A 99 25.46 4.24 19.97
CA LYS A 99 24.89 3.19 19.08
C LYS A 99 25.94 2.14 18.67
N LYS A 100 27.14 2.59 18.29
CA LYS A 100 28.21 1.68 17.84
C LYS A 100 28.55 0.62 18.90
N THR A 101 28.71 1.03 20.14
CA THR A 101 28.99 0.11 21.28
C THR A 101 27.85 -0.87 21.49
N ILE A 102 26.60 -0.39 21.45
CA ILE A 102 25.42 -1.26 21.59
C ILE A 102 25.36 -2.31 20.46
N VAL A 103 25.67 -1.91 19.22
CA VAL A 103 25.68 -2.84 18.09
C VAL A 103 26.82 -3.86 18.18
N GLU A 104 27.96 -3.47 18.73
CA GLU A 104 29.09 -4.38 18.98
C GLU A 104 28.73 -5.46 20.04
N GLU A 105 27.98 -5.10 21.08
CA GLU A 105 27.58 -6.01 22.18
C GLU A 105 26.35 -6.87 21.81
N ILE A 106 25.32 -6.26 21.20
CA ILE A 106 24.07 -6.93 20.87
C ILE A 106 24.17 -7.69 19.55
N GLY A 107 24.85 -7.09 18.55
CA GLY A 107 24.98 -7.58 17.19
C GLY A 107 24.32 -6.67 16.15
N GLN A 108 24.64 -6.88 14.87
CA GLN A 108 24.17 -6.05 13.74
C GLN A 108 22.66 -5.97 13.63
N SER A 109 21.92 -6.94 14.16
CA SER A 109 20.43 -6.92 14.18
C SER A 109 19.84 -5.76 14.99
N ALA A 110 20.63 -5.11 15.87
CA ALA A 110 20.23 -3.93 16.64
C ALA A 110 20.49 -2.60 15.89
N ASP A 111 21.25 -2.59 14.79
CA ASP A 111 21.69 -1.34 14.14
C ASP A 111 20.52 -0.48 13.68
N HIS A 112 19.51 -1.06 13.05
CA HIS A 112 18.40 -0.31 12.48
C HIS A 112 17.47 0.30 13.53
N CYS A 113 17.21 -0.36 14.66
CA CYS A 113 16.31 0.19 15.69
C CYS A 113 16.97 1.34 16.48
N PHE A 114 18.30 1.47 16.42
CA PHE A 114 19.02 2.59 17.00
C PHE A 114 19.42 3.68 15.97
N ARG A 115 18.87 3.65 14.74
CA ARG A 115 18.99 4.73 13.75
C ARG A 115 17.89 5.78 13.97
N VAL A 116 17.74 6.25 15.19
CA VAL A 116 16.62 7.10 15.64
C VAL A 116 16.50 8.45 14.91
N ASP A 117 17.59 8.93 14.32
CA ASP A 117 17.62 10.19 13.55
C ASP A 117 17.65 9.96 12.02
N SER A 118 17.39 8.73 11.56
CA SER A 118 17.50 8.35 10.16
C SER A 118 16.18 7.78 9.62
N SER A 119 15.90 8.03 8.33
CA SER A 119 14.79 7.39 7.60
C SER A 119 14.97 5.86 7.46
N GLN A 120 16.16 5.34 7.77
CA GLN A 120 16.47 3.90 7.77
C GLN A 120 16.14 3.20 9.10
N PHE A 121 15.45 3.89 10.01
CA PHE A 121 14.96 3.25 11.24
C PHE A 121 14.00 2.11 10.89
N SER A 122 14.17 0.97 11.56
CA SER A 122 13.20 -0.14 11.55
C SER A 122 13.24 -0.87 12.89
N LEU A 123 12.10 -1.44 13.28
CA LEU A 123 12.03 -2.26 14.50
C LEU A 123 12.93 -3.49 14.39
N CYS A 124 13.68 -3.81 15.43
CA CYS A 124 14.46 -5.05 15.53
C CYS A 124 13.55 -6.27 15.74
N THR A 125 14.12 -7.47 15.65
CA THR A 125 13.39 -8.71 15.95
C THR A 125 13.16 -8.85 17.47
N GLU A 126 12.15 -9.64 17.86
CA GLU A 126 11.88 -9.96 19.27
C GLU A 126 13.10 -10.50 20.00
N LYS A 127 13.82 -11.42 19.34
CA LYS A 127 15.08 -11.98 19.88
C LYS A 127 16.10 -10.89 20.20
N THR A 128 16.25 -9.90 19.31
CA THR A 128 17.18 -8.79 19.51
C THR A 128 16.69 -7.87 20.63
N TYR A 129 15.39 -7.59 20.69
CA TYR A 129 14.81 -6.77 21.72
C TYR A 129 14.97 -7.39 23.12
N ASN A 130 14.69 -8.69 23.23
CA ASN A 130 14.89 -9.43 24.47
C ASN A 130 16.36 -9.44 24.93
N LYS A 131 17.31 -9.53 23.97
CA LYS A 131 18.73 -9.39 24.30
C LYS A 131 19.09 -7.98 24.82
N ILE A 132 18.47 -6.93 24.28
CA ILE A 132 18.65 -5.56 24.79
C ILE A 132 18.12 -5.46 26.22
N ILE A 133 16.98 -6.08 26.53
CA ILE A 133 16.45 -6.16 27.91
C ILE A 133 17.45 -6.86 28.83
N GLU A 134 17.91 -8.03 28.44
CA GLU A 134 18.83 -8.86 29.24
C GLU A 134 20.14 -8.13 29.55
N VAL A 135 20.74 -7.47 28.57
CA VAL A 135 22.05 -6.81 28.70
C VAL A 135 21.97 -5.48 29.43
N TYR A 136 20.93 -4.68 29.14
CA TYR A 136 20.87 -3.31 29.64
C TYR A 136 19.75 -3.05 30.65
N GLY A 137 18.87 -4.02 30.93
CA GLY A 137 17.81 -3.90 31.92
C GLY A 137 16.79 -2.80 31.58
N ILE A 138 16.50 -2.62 30.29
CA ILE A 138 15.57 -1.54 29.82
C ILE A 138 14.13 -1.76 30.29
N ASP A 139 13.78 -2.94 30.78
CA ASP A 139 12.50 -3.26 31.44
C ASP A 139 12.25 -2.43 32.70
N LYS A 140 13.30 -1.83 33.29
CA LYS A 140 13.26 -0.93 34.45
C LYS A 140 13.17 0.54 34.06
N MET A 141 13.23 0.85 32.77
CA MET A 141 13.15 2.22 32.26
C MET A 141 11.72 2.77 32.42
N GLU A 142 11.61 4.02 32.85
CA GLU A 142 10.31 4.72 32.79
C GLU A 142 9.77 4.77 31.37
N GLY A 143 8.52 4.37 31.18
CA GLY A 143 7.92 4.28 29.85
C GLY A 143 8.35 3.04 29.05
N TYR A 144 8.90 2.01 29.70
CA TYR A 144 9.17 0.72 29.07
C TYR A 144 7.94 0.17 28.37
N ARG A 145 8.16 -0.45 27.23
CA ARG A 145 7.12 -1.09 26.42
C ARG A 145 7.53 -2.52 26.08
N THR A 146 6.59 -3.45 26.15
CA THR A 146 6.85 -4.83 25.76
C THR A 146 7.09 -4.93 24.24
N PHE A 147 7.75 -6.01 23.79
CA PHE A 147 7.90 -6.23 22.34
C PHE A 147 6.54 -6.35 21.64
N ALA A 148 5.54 -6.95 22.29
CA ALA A 148 4.20 -7.08 21.75
C ALA A 148 3.57 -5.71 21.48
N ASP A 149 3.71 -4.74 22.39
CA ASP A 149 3.18 -3.38 22.23
C ASP A 149 3.82 -2.66 21.04
N ILE A 150 5.17 -2.65 21.00
CA ILE A 150 5.91 -1.94 19.93
C ILE A 150 5.77 -2.66 18.58
N SER A 151 5.65 -3.97 18.58
CA SER A 151 5.41 -4.78 17.37
C SER A 151 4.03 -4.53 16.79
N THR A 152 3.00 -4.45 17.63
CA THR A 152 1.63 -4.14 17.21
C THR A 152 1.56 -2.75 16.58
N GLU A 153 2.17 -1.75 17.19
CA GLU A 153 2.27 -0.40 16.62
C GLU A 153 3.04 -0.41 15.30
N SER A 154 4.20 -1.07 15.26
CA SER A 154 5.00 -1.20 14.03
C SER A 154 4.25 -1.92 12.91
N ALA A 155 3.50 -2.99 13.22
CA ALA A 155 2.72 -3.73 12.24
C ALA A 155 1.63 -2.85 11.58
N GLY A 156 1.01 -1.96 12.35
CA GLY A 156 0.08 -0.95 11.82
C GLY A 156 0.72 0.06 10.87
N LEU A 157 2.05 0.16 10.89
CA LEU A 157 2.85 1.07 10.05
C LEU A 157 3.40 0.41 8.79
N ASN A 158 3.40 -0.91 8.71
CA ASN A 158 3.95 -1.62 7.57
C ASN A 158 3.07 -1.43 6.34
N SER A 159 3.72 -1.10 5.23
CA SER A 159 3.06 -1.06 3.93
C SER A 159 2.65 -2.47 3.54
N THR A 160 1.36 -2.67 3.29
CA THR A 160 0.87 -3.96 2.82
C THR A 160 1.33 -4.19 1.38
N PHE A 161 2.18 -5.19 1.18
CA PHE A 161 2.58 -5.71 -0.11
C PHE A 161 2.76 -7.22 0.01
N ASN A 162 1.76 -7.96 -0.46
CA ASN A 162 1.72 -9.41 -0.33
C ASN A 162 2.13 -10.08 -1.64
N ILE A 163 3.11 -10.98 -1.59
CA ILE A 163 3.46 -11.89 -2.70
C ILE A 163 2.63 -13.17 -2.52
N TRP A 164 1.33 -13.05 -2.76
CA TRP A 164 0.35 -14.09 -2.47
C TRP A 164 0.46 -15.31 -3.41
N GLU A 165 1.13 -15.17 -4.57
CA GLU A 165 1.35 -16.27 -5.53
C GLU A 165 2.43 -17.27 -5.05
N GLY A 166 3.08 -17.02 -3.90
CA GLY A 166 4.13 -17.89 -3.36
C GLY A 166 5.50 -17.73 -4.01
N GLY A 167 5.68 -16.72 -4.87
CA GLY A 167 6.97 -16.37 -5.48
C GLY A 167 7.91 -15.61 -4.54
N LYS A 168 9.13 -15.33 -5.01
CA LYS A 168 10.09 -14.46 -4.32
C LYS A 168 9.90 -12.97 -4.66
N PHE A 169 9.24 -12.68 -5.77
CA PHE A 169 8.97 -11.32 -6.27
C PHE A 169 7.69 -11.33 -7.11
N LYS A 170 7.11 -10.15 -7.30
CA LYS A 170 5.96 -9.92 -8.15
C LYS A 170 6.37 -9.11 -9.37
N SER A 171 5.86 -9.49 -10.55
CA SER A 171 6.03 -8.70 -11.77
C SER A 171 5.24 -7.40 -11.68
N ASN A 172 5.79 -6.33 -12.27
CA ASN A 172 5.05 -5.08 -12.50
C ASN A 172 4.28 -5.11 -13.84
N VAL A 173 4.38 -6.19 -14.61
CA VAL A 173 3.56 -6.42 -15.80
C VAL A 173 2.50 -7.47 -15.43
N LEU A 174 1.23 -7.07 -15.47
CA LEU A 174 0.07 -7.87 -15.11
C LEU A 174 -0.62 -8.31 -16.38
N GLU A 175 -0.63 -9.62 -16.66
CA GLU A 175 -1.23 -10.18 -17.87
C GLU A 175 -2.59 -10.81 -17.54
N TYR A 176 -3.66 -10.04 -17.74
CA TYR A 176 -5.04 -10.47 -17.51
C TYR A 176 -5.89 -10.17 -18.73
N LYS A 177 -6.67 -11.17 -19.16
CA LYS A 177 -7.67 -11.00 -20.21
C LYS A 177 -8.82 -10.16 -19.73
N LYS A 178 -9.48 -9.45 -20.65
CA LYS A 178 -10.72 -8.74 -20.35
C LYS A 178 -11.85 -9.72 -20.04
N ASP A 179 -12.74 -9.32 -19.14
CA ASP A 179 -14.06 -9.95 -19.03
C ASP A 179 -14.95 -9.42 -20.16
N TYR A 180 -15.60 -10.32 -20.89
CA TYR A 180 -16.42 -9.98 -22.06
C TYR A 180 -17.92 -10.09 -21.78
N ASP A 181 -18.35 -9.89 -20.52
CA ASP A 181 -19.75 -9.91 -20.11
C ASP A 181 -20.54 -8.64 -20.50
N GLY A 182 -19.84 -7.60 -20.96
CA GLY A 182 -20.46 -6.40 -21.57
C GLY A 182 -21.22 -5.50 -20.59
N LEU A 183 -21.04 -5.67 -19.29
CA LEU A 183 -21.79 -4.95 -18.26
C LEU A 183 -21.38 -3.48 -18.11
N HIS A 184 -20.14 -3.14 -18.48
CA HIS A 184 -19.64 -1.76 -18.48
C HIS A 184 -18.53 -1.60 -19.52
N PRO A 185 -18.49 -0.48 -20.29
CA PRO A 185 -17.51 -0.30 -21.38
C PRO A 185 -16.05 -0.34 -20.94
N THR A 186 -15.75 0.13 -19.73
CA THR A 186 -14.39 0.19 -19.17
C THR A 186 -14.17 -0.78 -18.00
N GLN A 187 -15.00 -1.84 -17.93
CA GLN A 187 -14.90 -2.85 -16.87
C GLN A 187 -13.49 -3.41 -16.79
N LYS A 188 -12.99 -3.53 -15.57
CA LYS A 188 -11.72 -4.19 -15.27
C LYS A 188 -11.95 -5.68 -15.00
N PRO A 189 -11.03 -6.57 -15.43
CA PRO A 189 -11.15 -8.01 -15.16
C PRO A 189 -11.17 -8.29 -13.66
N ILE A 190 -12.07 -9.16 -13.23
CA ILE A 190 -12.20 -9.57 -11.83
C ILE A 190 -10.86 -10.14 -11.33
N LEU A 191 -10.21 -11.01 -12.10
CA LEU A 191 -8.93 -11.63 -11.71
C LEU A 191 -7.81 -10.61 -11.53
N LEU A 192 -7.76 -9.54 -12.35
CA LEU A 192 -6.82 -8.43 -12.16
C LEU A 192 -7.09 -7.69 -10.86
N LEU A 193 -8.36 -7.42 -10.58
CA LEU A 193 -8.76 -6.72 -9.34
C LEU A 193 -8.48 -7.58 -8.11
N GLU A 194 -8.73 -8.88 -8.16
CA GLU A 194 -8.35 -9.82 -7.08
C GLU A 194 -6.85 -9.83 -6.81
N ASP A 195 -6.04 -9.80 -7.88
CA ASP A 195 -4.59 -9.72 -7.73
C ASP A 195 -4.16 -8.45 -7.02
N LEU A 196 -4.63 -7.29 -7.47
CA LEU A 196 -4.32 -6.00 -6.84
C LEU A 196 -4.81 -5.94 -5.39
N ILE A 197 -6.03 -6.41 -5.12
CA ILE A 197 -6.61 -6.45 -3.78
C ILE A 197 -5.79 -7.36 -2.86
N LYS A 198 -5.43 -8.57 -3.29
CA LYS A 198 -4.57 -9.49 -2.51
C LYS A 198 -3.17 -8.92 -2.27
N THR A 199 -2.63 -8.22 -3.25
CA THR A 199 -1.30 -7.60 -3.15
C THR A 199 -1.28 -6.44 -2.16
N PHE A 200 -2.29 -5.57 -2.17
CA PHE A 200 -2.28 -4.30 -1.46
C PHE A 200 -3.19 -4.24 -0.22
N SER A 201 -3.84 -5.34 0.13
CA SER A 201 -4.67 -5.43 1.33
C SER A 201 -4.57 -6.79 2.01
N ASN A 202 -4.96 -6.86 3.28
CA ASN A 202 -5.11 -8.10 4.03
C ASN A 202 -6.57 -8.53 4.06
N LYS A 203 -6.84 -9.79 4.44
CA LYS A 203 -8.21 -10.26 4.70
C LYS A 203 -8.89 -9.35 5.73
N ASN A 204 -10.18 -9.08 5.51
CA ASN A 204 -11.02 -8.17 6.30
C ASN A 204 -10.67 -6.67 6.20
N ASP A 205 -9.63 -6.26 5.45
CA ASP A 205 -9.41 -4.85 5.15
C ASP A 205 -10.60 -4.29 4.36
N LEU A 206 -10.83 -2.99 4.51
CA LEU A 206 -11.83 -2.26 3.73
C LEU A 206 -11.22 -1.75 2.42
N VAL A 207 -11.84 -2.09 1.32
CA VAL A 207 -11.53 -1.58 -0.03
C VAL A 207 -12.64 -0.61 -0.44
N VAL A 208 -12.25 0.54 -0.95
CA VAL A 208 -13.19 1.57 -1.43
C VAL A 208 -12.96 1.81 -2.92
N ASP A 209 -14.04 1.74 -3.71
CA ASP A 209 -14.03 2.11 -5.13
C ASP A 209 -14.95 3.31 -5.34
N LEU A 210 -14.38 4.44 -5.74
CA LEU A 210 -15.09 5.70 -5.91
C LEU A 210 -15.86 5.78 -7.23
N THR A 211 -15.66 4.82 -8.14
CA THR A 211 -16.27 4.76 -9.48
C THR A 211 -16.49 3.31 -9.89
N MET A 212 -17.24 2.56 -9.06
CA MET A 212 -17.31 1.10 -9.13
C MET A 212 -17.94 0.54 -10.42
N GLY A 213 -18.62 1.36 -11.21
CA GLY A 213 -19.28 0.93 -12.43
C GLY A 213 -20.22 -0.25 -12.21
N SER A 214 -20.00 -1.35 -12.93
CA SER A 214 -20.78 -2.59 -12.79
C SER A 214 -20.41 -3.45 -11.56
N GLY A 215 -19.57 -2.96 -10.64
CA GLY A 215 -19.27 -3.62 -9.36
C GLY A 215 -18.20 -4.73 -9.40
N SER A 216 -17.34 -4.77 -10.41
CA SER A 216 -16.28 -5.79 -10.51
C SER A 216 -15.35 -5.80 -9.30
N THR A 217 -15.02 -4.62 -8.75
CA THR A 217 -14.21 -4.50 -7.53
C THR A 217 -14.91 -5.14 -6.32
N GLY A 218 -16.24 -4.98 -6.21
CA GLY A 218 -17.04 -5.60 -5.16
C GLY A 218 -16.98 -7.14 -5.20
N ILE A 219 -17.12 -7.73 -6.40
CA ILE A 219 -16.98 -9.17 -6.59
C ILE A 219 -15.58 -9.64 -6.22
N ALA A 220 -14.55 -8.95 -6.69
CA ALA A 220 -13.17 -9.28 -6.35
C ALA A 220 -12.91 -9.20 -4.83
N CYS A 221 -13.54 -8.25 -4.11
CA CYS A 221 -13.49 -8.16 -2.66
C CYS A 221 -14.17 -9.35 -1.97
N MET A 222 -15.36 -9.75 -2.42
CA MET A 222 -16.04 -10.94 -1.90
C MET A 222 -15.20 -12.20 -2.09
N ASN A 223 -14.66 -12.43 -3.31
CA ASN A 223 -13.83 -13.59 -3.63
C ASN A 223 -12.55 -13.66 -2.78
N THR A 224 -12.07 -12.52 -2.32
CA THR A 224 -10.81 -12.42 -1.57
C THR A 224 -10.99 -12.16 -0.07
N ASN A 225 -12.22 -12.17 0.44
CA ASN A 225 -12.58 -11.91 1.83
C ASN A 225 -12.12 -10.51 2.30
N ARG A 226 -12.46 -9.48 1.53
CA ARG A 226 -12.30 -8.05 1.90
C ARG A 226 -13.67 -7.40 2.03
N ASN A 227 -13.77 -6.43 2.94
CA ASN A 227 -14.93 -5.57 3.02
C ASN A 227 -14.91 -4.55 1.86
N PHE A 228 -16.10 -4.14 1.40
CA PHE A 228 -16.20 -3.27 0.23
C PHE A 228 -17.18 -2.12 0.45
N ILE A 229 -16.79 -0.92 -0.03
CA ILE A 229 -17.67 0.22 -0.24
C ILE A 229 -17.49 0.67 -1.67
N GLY A 230 -18.56 0.63 -2.46
CA GLY A 230 -18.58 1.12 -3.84
C GLY A 230 -19.45 2.36 -3.96
N ILE A 231 -18.99 3.31 -4.78
CA ILE A 231 -19.71 4.53 -5.13
C ILE A 231 -19.85 4.57 -6.65
N GLU A 232 -21.07 4.83 -7.12
CA GLU A 232 -21.37 4.99 -8.54
C GLU A 232 -22.42 6.09 -8.71
N LEU A 233 -22.16 7.01 -9.66
CA LEU A 233 -23.03 8.13 -9.93
C LEU A 233 -24.14 7.75 -10.92
N ASP A 234 -23.84 6.90 -11.90
CA ASP A 234 -24.82 6.44 -12.89
C ASP A 234 -25.75 5.40 -12.27
N GLU A 235 -27.04 5.71 -12.21
CA GLU A 235 -28.04 4.86 -11.61
C GLU A 235 -28.17 3.49 -12.29
N THR A 236 -27.95 3.44 -13.61
CA THR A 236 -27.99 2.19 -14.38
C THR A 236 -26.90 1.25 -13.92
N TYR A 237 -25.65 1.72 -13.88
CA TYR A 237 -24.52 0.91 -13.43
C TYR A 237 -24.61 0.59 -11.93
N PHE A 238 -25.09 1.53 -11.12
CA PHE A 238 -25.36 1.26 -9.70
C PHE A 238 -26.35 0.11 -9.52
N ASN A 239 -27.45 0.10 -10.28
CA ASN A 239 -28.45 -0.97 -10.22
C ASN A 239 -27.92 -2.30 -10.78
N ILE A 240 -27.02 -2.28 -11.76
CA ILE A 240 -26.31 -3.49 -12.23
C ILE A 240 -25.43 -4.04 -11.11
N SER A 241 -24.62 -3.19 -10.48
CA SER A 241 -23.70 -3.61 -9.41
C SER A 241 -24.41 -4.25 -8.21
N LYS A 242 -25.62 -3.77 -7.88
CA LYS A 242 -26.45 -4.34 -6.79
C LYS A 242 -27.01 -5.73 -7.09
N LYS A 243 -27.18 -6.06 -8.37
CA LYS A 243 -27.72 -7.37 -8.81
C LYS A 243 -26.63 -8.41 -9.02
N ARG A 244 -25.40 -7.97 -9.12
CA ARG A 244 -24.23 -8.77 -9.36
C ARG A 244 -23.61 -9.28 -8.06
#